data_30ec65f960a1e29667629b30bc42b4f7
#
_entry.id   30ec65f960a1e29667629b30bc42b4f7
#
_cell.length_a   1.000
_cell.length_b   1.000
_cell.length_c   1.000
_cell.angle_alpha   90.00
_cell.angle_beta   90.00
_cell.angle_gamma   90.00
#
_symmetry.space_group_name_H-M   'P 1'
#
loop_
_entity.id
_entity.type
_entity.pdbx_description
1 polymer ?
#
loop_
_entity_poly.entity_id
_entity_poly.type
_entity_poly.pdbx_seq_one_letter_code
_entity_poly.pdbx_strand_id
1 'polypeptide(L)'
;HHDGFCLWPSTKSTHTVAKSPWKDGKGDVVRELSDACREAGLKFGVYLSPWDRNHKDYGKPEYIAYYRSQLRELLTQYGPIQEVWFDGANGEGPNGKRQVYDWPRVFGLVRRLQPGAVMFSDAGPDVRWIGNETGSAGDPNWSTVDPAAVPYPGAEGERVTAMLQHGD
;
A
#
# COMPACT_ATOMS: atom_id res chain seq x y z
N HIS A 1 -6.89 -0.53 3.39
CA HIS A 1 -8.22 -0.02 3.06
C HIS A 1 -8.27 1.47 3.00
N HIS A 2 -9.12 2.01 2.14
CA HIS A 2 -9.32 3.45 1.97
C HIS A 2 -10.08 4.12 3.14
N ASP A 3 -10.51 3.35 4.11
CA ASP A 3 -11.18 3.82 5.33
C ASP A 3 -10.23 4.04 6.52
N GLY A 4 -8.94 3.76 6.33
CA GLY A 4 -7.92 3.89 7.36
C GLY A 4 -8.01 2.89 8.51
N PHE A 5 -8.89 1.87 8.43
CA PHE A 5 -9.01 0.87 9.48
C PHE A 5 -7.83 -0.12 9.46
N CYS A 6 -7.14 -0.22 10.59
CA CYS A 6 -6.01 -1.12 10.75
C CYS A 6 -6.47 -2.51 11.18
N LEU A 7 -6.20 -3.54 10.35
CA LEU A 7 -6.48 -4.95 10.67
C LEU A 7 -5.49 -5.55 11.67
N TRP A 8 -4.59 -4.74 12.22
CA TRP A 8 -3.62 -5.08 13.27
C TRP A 8 -3.75 -4.09 14.43
N PRO A 9 -3.26 -4.42 15.63
CA PRO A 9 -3.31 -3.53 16.79
C PRO A 9 -2.27 -2.41 16.67
N SER A 10 -2.47 -1.52 15.67
CA SER A 10 -1.57 -0.41 15.42
C SER A 10 -1.46 0.49 16.65
N THR A 11 -0.24 0.87 16.99
CA THR A 11 0.04 1.85 18.06
C THR A 11 -0.12 3.30 17.57
N LYS A 12 -0.35 3.48 16.27
CA LYS A 12 -0.41 4.80 15.60
C LYS A 12 -1.84 5.26 15.34
N SER A 13 -2.81 4.35 15.43
CA SER A 13 -4.22 4.64 15.15
C SER A 13 -5.11 4.14 16.29
N THR A 14 -6.17 4.87 16.56
CA THR A 14 -7.30 4.38 17.36
C THR A 14 -8.35 3.67 16.50
N HIS A 15 -8.29 3.81 15.16
CA HIS A 15 -9.15 3.15 14.19
C HIS A 15 -8.53 1.80 13.81
N THR A 16 -8.63 0.83 14.71
CA THR A 16 -7.92 -0.45 14.63
C THR A 16 -8.75 -1.58 15.20
N VAL A 17 -8.48 -2.79 14.75
CA VAL A 17 -9.10 -4.02 15.23
C VAL A 17 -9.01 -4.19 16.75
N ALA A 18 -7.96 -3.68 17.40
CA ALA A 18 -7.81 -3.70 18.85
C ALA A 18 -8.83 -2.79 19.60
N LYS A 19 -9.57 -1.94 18.88
CA LYS A 19 -10.66 -1.13 19.42
C LYS A 19 -12.04 -1.64 19.01
N SER A 20 -12.07 -2.75 18.28
CA SER A 20 -13.32 -3.45 17.94
C SER A 20 -13.70 -4.45 19.03
N PRO A 21 -14.97 -4.91 19.08
CA PRO A 21 -15.39 -5.97 20.01
C PRO A 21 -14.85 -7.36 19.62
N TRP A 22 -14.25 -7.51 18.46
CA TRP A 22 -13.75 -8.80 17.99
C TRP A 22 -12.62 -9.30 18.89
N LYS A 23 -12.74 -10.55 19.36
CA LYS A 23 -11.83 -11.19 20.32
C LYS A 23 -11.56 -10.32 21.57
N ASP A 24 -12.55 -9.56 22.02
CA ASP A 24 -12.43 -8.65 23.18
C ASP A 24 -11.29 -7.63 23.05
N GLY A 25 -11.05 -7.12 21.81
CA GLY A 25 -9.96 -6.19 21.52
C GLY A 25 -8.58 -6.82 21.44
N LYS A 26 -8.47 -8.15 21.45
CA LYS A 26 -7.19 -8.90 21.36
C LYS A 26 -6.92 -9.47 19.97
N GLY A 27 -7.75 -9.14 18.99
CA GLY A 27 -7.61 -9.64 17.63
C GLY A 27 -6.47 -8.95 16.87
N ASP A 28 -5.77 -9.73 16.06
CA ASP A 28 -4.76 -9.26 15.10
C ASP A 28 -4.88 -10.11 13.83
N VAL A 29 -5.67 -9.61 12.85
CA VAL A 29 -5.92 -10.35 11.60
C VAL A 29 -4.63 -10.56 10.82
N VAL A 30 -3.75 -9.57 10.83
CA VAL A 30 -2.48 -9.64 10.10
C VAL A 30 -1.58 -10.71 10.71
N ARG A 31 -1.53 -10.80 12.03
CA ARG A 31 -0.78 -11.84 12.74
C ARG A 31 -1.33 -13.24 12.43
N GLU A 32 -2.63 -13.41 12.57
CA GLU A 32 -3.27 -14.70 12.35
C GLU A 32 -3.06 -15.18 10.91
N LEU A 33 -3.17 -14.28 9.94
CA LEU A 33 -2.93 -14.63 8.54
C LEU A 33 -1.45 -14.93 8.26
N SER A 34 -0.52 -14.12 8.79
CA SER A 34 0.92 -14.36 8.60
C SER A 34 1.38 -15.69 9.19
N ASP A 35 0.84 -16.06 10.36
CA ASP A 35 1.14 -17.34 11.00
C ASP A 35 0.55 -18.52 10.21
N ALA A 36 -0.70 -18.41 9.76
CA ALA A 36 -1.35 -19.42 8.91
C ALA A 36 -0.61 -19.62 7.58
N CYS A 37 -0.16 -18.53 6.92
CA CYS A 37 0.65 -18.62 5.72
C CYS A 37 1.96 -19.38 5.97
N ARG A 38 2.62 -19.10 7.10
CA ARG A 38 3.87 -19.79 7.48
C ARG A 38 3.65 -21.27 7.73
N GLU A 39 2.60 -21.63 8.44
CA GLU A 39 2.22 -23.03 8.70
C GLU A 39 1.90 -23.80 7.41
N ALA A 40 1.23 -23.12 6.47
CA ALA A 40 0.87 -23.70 5.16
C ALA A 40 2.02 -23.65 4.12
N GLY A 41 3.19 -23.11 4.46
CA GLY A 41 4.29 -22.92 3.51
C GLY A 41 4.03 -21.87 2.43
N LEU A 42 3.07 -20.98 2.65
CA LEU A 42 2.73 -19.90 1.74
C LEU A 42 3.56 -18.63 2.04
N LYS A 43 3.80 -17.84 1.01
CA LYS A 43 4.42 -16.53 1.15
C LYS A 43 3.36 -15.51 1.58
N PHE A 44 3.77 -14.57 2.42
CA PHE A 44 2.90 -13.55 2.97
C PHE A 44 3.22 -12.18 2.39
N GLY A 45 2.19 -11.42 2.02
CA GLY A 45 2.29 -10.05 1.56
C GLY A 45 1.39 -9.11 2.36
N VAL A 46 1.66 -7.81 2.26
CA VAL A 46 0.88 -6.77 2.95
C VAL A 46 0.49 -5.66 2.00
N TYR A 47 -0.66 -5.05 2.29
CA TYR A 47 -1.19 -3.88 1.63
C TYR A 47 -1.43 -2.78 2.66
N LEU A 48 -0.94 -1.58 2.39
CA LEU A 48 -1.28 -0.37 3.14
C LEU A 48 -1.80 0.70 2.18
N SER A 49 -3.09 1.02 2.28
CA SER A 49 -3.72 1.99 1.40
C SER A 49 -3.04 3.36 1.46
N PRO A 50 -2.71 3.96 0.31
CA PRO A 50 -2.25 5.33 0.25
C PRO A 50 -3.40 6.35 0.31
N TRP A 51 -4.65 5.89 0.32
CA TRP A 51 -5.83 6.72 0.48
C TRP A 51 -6.48 6.45 1.83
N ASP A 52 -6.64 7.49 2.65
CA ASP A 52 -7.24 7.40 3.98
C ASP A 52 -8.38 8.42 4.10
N ARG A 53 -9.61 7.93 4.08
CA ARG A 53 -10.84 8.74 4.18
C ARG A 53 -11.22 9.05 5.64
N ASN A 54 -10.43 8.60 6.61
CA ASN A 54 -10.72 8.76 8.04
C ASN A 54 -9.74 9.71 8.74
N HIS A 55 -8.45 9.66 8.42
CA HIS A 55 -7.45 10.39 9.16
C HIS A 55 -7.52 11.90 8.90
N LYS A 56 -7.67 12.70 9.96
CA LYS A 56 -7.83 14.18 9.89
C LYS A 56 -6.69 14.93 9.21
N ASP A 57 -5.49 14.35 9.22
CA ASP A 57 -4.29 14.96 8.63
C ASP A 57 -3.95 14.40 7.24
N TYR A 58 -4.78 13.51 6.70
CA TYR A 58 -4.64 13.07 5.31
C TYR A 58 -4.71 14.29 4.37
N GLY A 59 -3.86 14.31 3.36
CA GLY A 59 -3.69 15.48 2.48
C GLY A 59 -2.76 16.56 3.02
N LYS A 60 -2.10 16.32 4.17
CA LYS A 60 -1.10 17.22 4.76
C LYS A 60 0.26 16.51 4.85
N PRO A 61 1.39 17.28 4.92
CA PRO A 61 2.73 16.70 5.08
C PRO A 61 2.88 15.80 6.32
N GLU A 62 2.20 16.11 7.40
CA GLU A 62 2.25 15.38 8.68
C GLU A 62 1.76 13.93 8.53
N TYR A 63 0.81 13.68 7.62
CA TYR A 63 0.30 12.34 7.36
C TYR A 63 1.38 11.37 6.87
N ILE A 64 2.40 11.85 6.18
CA ILE A 64 3.50 11.00 5.67
C ILE A 64 4.22 10.28 6.81
N ALA A 65 4.46 10.96 7.93
CA ALA A 65 5.09 10.33 9.10
C ALA A 65 4.20 9.24 9.70
N TYR A 66 2.89 9.47 9.75
CA TYR A 66 1.89 8.51 10.20
C TYR A 66 1.87 7.28 9.26
N TYR A 67 1.72 7.46 7.95
CA TYR A 67 1.73 6.39 6.96
C TYR A 67 2.98 5.52 7.05
N ARG A 68 4.16 6.16 7.10
CA ARG A 68 5.44 5.45 7.23
C ARG A 68 5.60 4.72 8.55
N SER A 69 5.00 5.23 9.63
CA SER A 69 5.03 4.55 10.93
C SER A 69 4.17 3.27 10.93
N GLN A 70 3.01 3.29 10.29
CA GLN A 70 2.17 2.11 10.10
C GLN A 70 2.85 1.09 9.18
N LEU A 71 3.43 1.54 8.08
CA LEU A 71 4.19 0.67 7.19
C LEU A 71 5.34 -0.02 7.94
N ARG A 72 6.05 0.72 8.81
CA ARG A 72 7.10 0.12 9.66
C ARG A 72 6.55 -0.96 10.59
N GLU A 73 5.38 -0.77 11.20
CA GLU A 73 4.74 -1.80 12.04
C GLU A 73 4.55 -3.09 11.22
N LEU A 74 3.95 -2.98 10.03
CA LEU A 74 3.71 -4.12 9.14
C LEU A 74 5.02 -4.82 8.73
N LEU A 75 6.06 -4.06 8.41
CA LEU A 75 7.33 -4.60 7.93
C LEU A 75 8.22 -5.19 9.02
N THR A 76 7.92 -4.94 10.32
CA THR A 76 8.81 -5.39 11.41
C THR A 76 8.16 -6.38 12.39
N GLN A 77 6.83 -6.49 12.38
CA GLN A 77 6.13 -7.27 13.40
C GLN A 77 5.64 -8.64 12.91
N TYR A 78 5.56 -8.88 11.62
CA TYR A 78 4.86 -10.04 11.04
C TYR A 78 5.77 -11.06 10.33
N GLY A 79 7.09 -10.98 10.58
CA GLY A 79 8.07 -11.87 9.97
C GLY A 79 8.44 -11.48 8.54
N PRO A 80 8.90 -12.44 7.72
CA PRO A 80 9.27 -12.17 6.34
C PRO A 80 8.08 -11.77 5.49
N ILE A 81 8.21 -10.64 4.79
CA ILE A 81 7.22 -10.13 3.84
C ILE A 81 7.73 -10.40 2.42
N GLN A 82 6.91 -11.09 1.62
CA GLN A 82 7.25 -11.40 0.24
C GLN A 82 6.86 -10.28 -0.72
N GLU A 83 5.74 -9.61 -0.43
CA GLU A 83 5.21 -8.57 -1.28
C GLU A 83 4.65 -7.42 -0.45
N VAL A 84 4.92 -6.19 -0.91
CA VAL A 84 4.26 -4.98 -0.43
C VAL A 84 3.52 -4.36 -1.60
N TRP A 85 2.21 -4.33 -1.50
CA TRP A 85 1.38 -3.76 -2.53
C TRP A 85 1.02 -2.30 -2.22
N PHE A 86 1.37 -1.41 -3.14
CA PHE A 86 1.03 0.00 -3.12
C PHE A 86 -0.03 0.29 -4.19
N ASP A 87 -1.22 0.63 -3.74
CA ASP A 87 -2.33 1.02 -4.60
C ASP A 87 -2.08 2.40 -5.23
N GLY A 88 -2.54 2.60 -6.45
CA GLY A 88 -2.59 3.91 -7.11
C GLY A 88 -3.72 4.81 -6.61
N ALA A 89 -4.68 4.26 -5.84
CA ALA A 89 -5.80 5.02 -5.32
C ALA A 89 -5.36 6.20 -4.45
N ASN A 90 -5.74 7.41 -4.83
CA ASN A 90 -5.38 8.65 -4.17
C ASN A 90 -6.51 9.68 -4.27
N GLY A 91 -7.64 9.35 -3.65
CA GLY A 91 -8.80 10.23 -3.58
C GLY A 91 -8.67 11.31 -2.51
N GLU A 92 -9.71 12.11 -2.37
CA GLU A 92 -9.79 13.15 -1.34
C GLU A 92 -10.07 12.56 0.03
N GLY A 93 -9.42 13.12 1.04
CA GLY A 93 -9.67 12.81 2.45
C GLY A 93 -10.75 13.68 3.08
N PRO A 94 -10.93 13.60 4.42
CA PRO A 94 -11.96 14.35 5.13
C PRO A 94 -11.85 15.88 4.97
N ASN A 95 -10.67 16.39 4.64
CA ASN A 95 -10.40 17.81 4.44
C ASN A 95 -10.47 18.25 2.96
N GLY A 96 -10.96 17.38 2.06
CA GLY A 96 -11.06 17.66 0.62
C GLY A 96 -9.72 17.71 -0.13
N LYS A 97 -8.65 17.17 0.46
CA LYS A 97 -7.32 17.15 -0.14
C LYS A 97 -6.87 15.74 -0.46
N ARG A 98 -6.12 15.59 -1.55
CA ARG A 98 -5.38 14.38 -1.88
C ARG A 98 -4.02 14.41 -1.20
N GLN A 99 -3.49 13.22 -0.86
CA GLN A 99 -2.17 13.10 -0.27
C GLN A 99 -1.08 13.10 -1.32
N VAL A 100 -0.02 13.85 -1.09
CA VAL A 100 1.21 13.78 -1.88
C VAL A 100 2.23 12.95 -1.12
N TYR A 101 2.83 11.96 -1.80
CA TYR A 101 3.80 11.03 -1.22
C TYR A 101 5.21 11.25 -1.79
N ASP A 102 6.21 11.06 -0.94
CA ASP A 102 7.61 10.86 -1.34
C ASP A 102 7.85 9.35 -1.50
N TRP A 103 7.39 8.78 -2.62
CA TRP A 103 7.49 7.36 -2.90
C TRP A 103 8.91 6.81 -2.82
N PRO A 104 9.97 7.48 -3.30
CA PRO A 104 11.34 7.00 -3.12
C PRO A 104 11.70 6.72 -1.66
N ARG A 105 11.27 7.56 -0.72
CA ARG A 105 11.49 7.31 0.71
C ARG A 105 10.63 6.19 1.28
N VAL A 106 9.43 6.00 0.77
CA VAL A 106 8.55 4.89 1.15
C VAL A 106 9.16 3.57 0.67
N PHE A 107 9.57 3.49 -0.60
CA PHE A 107 10.24 2.31 -1.16
C PHE A 107 11.57 2.02 -0.46
N GLY A 108 12.35 3.05 -0.16
CA GLY A 108 13.59 2.90 0.61
C GLY A 108 13.37 2.34 2.03
N LEU A 109 12.21 2.58 2.64
CA LEU A 109 11.85 1.97 3.92
C LEU A 109 11.63 0.46 3.76
N VAL A 110 10.89 0.04 2.72
CA VAL A 110 10.67 -1.38 2.43
C VAL A 110 12.00 -2.08 2.16
N ARG A 111 12.84 -1.54 1.28
CA ARG A 111 14.16 -2.14 0.96
C ARG A 111 15.05 -2.35 2.18
N ARG A 112 15.02 -1.41 3.13
CA ARG A 112 15.83 -1.55 4.36
C ARG A 112 15.31 -2.58 5.33
N LEU A 113 13.99 -2.71 5.48
CA LEU A 113 13.37 -3.57 6.48
C LEU A 113 13.06 -4.97 5.95
N GLN A 114 12.78 -5.08 4.66
CA GLN A 114 12.43 -6.32 3.96
C GLN A 114 13.13 -6.33 2.58
N PRO A 115 14.46 -6.52 2.52
CA PRO A 115 15.22 -6.40 1.28
C PRO A 115 14.82 -7.38 0.19
N GLY A 116 14.22 -8.52 0.55
CA GLY A 116 13.72 -9.54 -0.37
C GLY A 116 12.28 -9.34 -0.83
N ALA A 117 11.58 -8.32 -0.31
CA ALA A 117 10.19 -8.08 -0.70
C ALA A 117 10.10 -7.48 -2.10
N VAL A 118 9.16 -7.99 -2.89
CA VAL A 118 8.73 -7.41 -4.16
C VAL A 118 7.76 -6.27 -3.87
N MET A 119 7.93 -5.13 -4.52
CA MET A 119 7.01 -4.01 -4.44
C MET A 119 6.19 -3.93 -5.73
N PHE A 120 4.89 -4.07 -5.55
CA PHE A 120 3.90 -3.93 -6.60
C PHE A 120 3.21 -2.56 -6.49
N SER A 121 3.04 -1.86 -7.59
CA SER A 121 2.21 -0.65 -7.68
C SER A 121 1.84 -0.35 -9.13
N ASP A 122 1.07 0.69 -9.36
CA ASP A 122 0.73 1.15 -10.71
C ASP A 122 1.97 1.48 -11.55
N ALA A 123 3.04 1.94 -10.91
CA ALA A 123 4.26 2.37 -11.57
C ALA A 123 5.53 1.55 -11.20
N GLY A 124 5.38 0.49 -10.48
CA GLY A 124 6.51 -0.30 -9.98
C GLY A 124 6.87 0.07 -8.54
N PRO A 125 8.05 -0.16 -7.99
CA PRO A 125 9.35 -0.24 -8.70
C PRO A 125 9.76 -1.63 -9.20
N ASP A 126 9.14 -2.71 -8.76
CA ASP A 126 9.55 -4.06 -9.16
C ASP A 126 8.56 -4.68 -10.14
N VAL A 127 7.28 -4.61 -9.80
CA VAL A 127 6.16 -5.12 -10.59
C VAL A 127 5.11 -4.02 -10.69
N ARG A 128 4.59 -3.79 -11.87
CA ARG A 128 3.52 -2.84 -12.11
C ARG A 128 2.18 -3.52 -12.34
N TRP A 129 1.11 -2.84 -11.97
CA TRP A 129 -0.22 -3.22 -12.39
C TRP A 129 -0.46 -2.88 -13.86
N ILE A 130 -1.00 -3.85 -14.61
CA ILE A 130 -1.39 -3.68 -16.01
C ILE A 130 -2.87 -4.02 -16.08
N GLY A 131 -3.73 -3.03 -16.20
CA GLY A 131 -5.15 -3.28 -16.27
C GLY A 131 -5.97 -2.07 -15.88
N ASN A 132 -7.24 -2.32 -15.68
CA ASN A 132 -8.23 -1.33 -15.27
C ASN A 132 -9.38 -2.01 -14.53
N GLU A 133 -10.26 -1.21 -13.95
CA GLU A 133 -11.45 -1.70 -13.24
C GLU A 133 -12.51 -2.33 -14.17
N THR A 134 -12.34 -2.24 -15.48
CA THR A 134 -13.24 -2.89 -16.47
C THR A 134 -12.85 -4.34 -16.77
N GLY A 135 -11.70 -4.81 -16.27
CA GLY A 135 -11.22 -6.18 -16.44
C GLY A 135 -10.57 -6.47 -17.79
N SER A 136 -10.17 -5.45 -18.54
CA SER A 136 -9.45 -5.58 -19.81
C SER A 136 -8.10 -4.87 -19.75
N ALA A 137 -7.09 -5.43 -20.43
CA ALA A 137 -5.81 -4.74 -20.63
C ALA A 137 -5.85 -3.86 -21.87
N GLY A 138 -4.96 -2.88 -21.95
CA GLY A 138 -4.75 -2.09 -23.17
C GLY A 138 -4.15 -2.92 -24.31
N ASP A 139 -4.27 -2.44 -25.53
CA ASP A 139 -3.67 -3.04 -26.74
C ASP A 139 -2.97 -1.93 -27.56
N PRO A 140 -1.64 -1.98 -27.76
CA PRO A 140 -0.70 -2.99 -27.27
C PRO A 140 -0.43 -2.93 -25.76
N ASN A 141 -0.03 -4.05 -25.18
CA ASN A 141 0.30 -4.16 -23.78
C ASN A 141 1.71 -4.76 -23.59
N TRP A 142 2.61 -4.00 -23.02
CA TRP A 142 3.99 -4.39 -22.78
C TRP A 142 4.19 -4.95 -21.39
N SER A 143 4.82 -6.12 -21.30
CA SER A 143 5.14 -6.77 -20.01
C SER A 143 6.23 -6.03 -19.23
N THR A 144 7.06 -5.26 -19.92
CA THR A 144 8.15 -4.47 -19.32
C THR A 144 8.07 -3.01 -19.74
N VAL A 145 8.52 -2.12 -18.87
CA VAL A 145 8.61 -0.68 -19.12
C VAL A 145 9.87 -0.14 -18.47
N ASP A 146 10.45 0.89 -19.05
CA ASP A 146 11.54 1.62 -18.40
C ASP A 146 11.02 2.33 -17.15
N PRO A 147 11.55 2.03 -15.96
CA PRO A 147 11.10 2.68 -14.72
C PRO A 147 11.21 4.21 -14.74
N ALA A 148 12.16 4.76 -15.52
CA ALA A 148 12.34 6.20 -15.67
C ALA A 148 11.25 6.86 -16.52
N ALA A 149 10.55 6.08 -17.34
CA ALA A 149 9.46 6.57 -18.20
C ALA A 149 8.11 6.65 -17.48
N VAL A 150 8.00 6.04 -16.30
CA VAL A 150 6.74 5.93 -15.55
C VAL A 150 6.84 6.77 -14.27
N PRO A 151 5.98 7.78 -14.07
CA PRO A 151 5.97 8.56 -12.83
C PRO A 151 5.52 7.69 -11.64
N TYR A 152 5.95 8.08 -10.43
CA TYR A 152 5.54 7.38 -9.22
C TYR A 152 4.03 7.51 -8.95
N PRO A 153 3.40 6.50 -8.35
CA PRO A 153 1.98 6.54 -7.98
C PRO A 153 1.63 7.78 -7.16
N GLY A 154 0.49 8.40 -7.44
CA GLY A 154 0.00 9.55 -6.69
C GLY A 154 0.64 10.88 -7.01
N ALA A 155 1.69 10.93 -7.85
CA ALA A 155 2.22 12.20 -8.34
C ALA A 155 1.25 12.86 -9.35
N GLU A 156 0.65 12.06 -10.22
CA GLU A 156 -0.39 12.43 -11.19
C GLU A 156 -1.25 11.17 -11.48
N GLY A 157 -2.00 10.67 -10.49
CA GLY A 157 -2.61 9.34 -10.50
C GLY A 157 -3.38 8.95 -11.77
N GLU A 158 -4.16 9.86 -12.35
CA GLU A 158 -4.90 9.59 -13.58
C GLU A 158 -3.98 9.37 -14.79
N ARG A 159 -2.83 10.05 -14.81
CA ARG A 159 -1.88 9.98 -15.92
C ARG A 159 -1.09 8.67 -15.92
N VAL A 160 -0.72 8.17 -14.73
CA VAL A 160 -0.05 6.87 -14.60
C VAL A 160 -0.97 5.75 -15.05
N THR A 161 -2.21 5.75 -14.59
CA THR A 161 -3.20 4.74 -14.97
C THR A 161 -3.46 4.78 -16.47
N ALA A 162 -3.58 5.96 -17.07
CA ALA A 162 -3.77 6.11 -18.52
C ALA A 162 -2.57 5.58 -19.32
N MET A 163 -1.34 5.90 -18.92
CA MET A 163 -0.12 5.41 -19.57
C MET A 163 -0.03 3.89 -19.50
N LEU A 164 -0.32 3.29 -18.34
CA LEU A 164 -0.27 1.84 -18.16
C LEU A 164 -1.39 1.12 -18.93
N GLN A 165 -2.55 1.74 -19.09
CA GLN A 165 -3.67 1.20 -19.86
C GLN A 165 -3.44 1.23 -21.38
N HIS A 166 -2.71 2.21 -21.87
CA HIS A 166 -2.48 2.40 -23.31
C HIS A 166 -1.15 1.83 -23.80
N GLY A 167 -0.31 1.30 -22.93
CA GLY A 167 0.96 0.68 -23.31
C GLY A 167 2.02 1.66 -23.80
N ASP A 168 1.89 2.95 -23.48
CA ASP A 168 2.85 4.00 -23.82
C ASP A 168 4.12 3.97 -22.95
#